data_1d6a17177ab44a83567f2d46403acd30
#
_entry.id   1d6a17177ab44a83567f2d46403acd30
#
_cell.length_a   1.000
_cell.length_b   1.000
_cell.length_c   1.000
_cell.angle_alpha   90.00
_cell.angle_beta   90.00
_cell.angle_gamma   90.00
#
_symmetry.space_group_name_H-M   'P 1'
#
loop_
_entity.id
_entity.type
_entity.pdbx_description
1 polymer ?
#
loop_
_entity_poly.entity_id
_entity_poly.type
_entity_poly.pdbx_seq_one_letter_code
_entity_poly.pdbx_strand_id
1 'polypeptide(L)'
;MPTTDSSSTADPAGGTVAARHDHRTTRPKENIMRSPLNRRLFLTGTVGAAAALGLAACGGGGDDEPEVADVDTADFPEGSTMAALADAGRITIGTKFDQPLFGQAGPDGDPVGFDVEIGKILAGALGIEAGNIDWVETVSANREPFIENGQVDLVVATYTINDTRKEVVDFAGPYYVAGQALMVLVDNEDITGEDSLAGKKVASVEGSTPAQYILDNHPDADLVNFDTYSNCVTALINGQVDVVTTDNVILAGFVESDPDNLKLVNDGETFTDEPYGVGLAKGDDDFRTFLNDTLEAAYEDGSWAAA
;
A
#
# COMPACT_ATOMS: atom_id res chain seq x y z
N MET A 1 26.18 -26.81 -63.69
CA MET A 1 27.05 -26.08 -64.64
C MET A 1 26.36 -24.77 -65.04
N PRO A 2 27.02 -23.64 -65.19
CA PRO A 2 28.23 -23.16 -64.49
C PRO A 2 28.02 -21.79 -63.84
N THR A 3 28.76 -21.43 -62.78
CA THR A 3 29.84 -20.40 -62.73
C THR A 3 29.35 -18.97 -62.87
N THR A 4 29.74 -18.00 -62.06
CA THR A 4 31.05 -17.43 -61.69
C THR A 4 30.75 -16.37 -60.57
N ASP A 5 31.42 -16.29 -59.42
CA ASP A 5 32.75 -15.73 -59.13
C ASP A 5 32.92 -14.24 -59.41
N SER A 6 33.28 -13.53 -58.38
CA SER A 6 34.33 -12.49 -58.25
C SER A 6 34.00 -11.56 -57.04
N SER A 7 34.67 -11.65 -55.90
CA SER A 7 35.94 -11.05 -55.46
C SER A 7 36.07 -9.54 -55.69
N SER A 8 36.27 -8.81 -54.58
CA SER A 8 37.29 -7.75 -54.42
C SER A 8 37.03 -6.99 -53.07
N THR A 9 37.84 -7.23 -52.08
CA THR A 9 38.99 -6.47 -51.56
C THR A 9 38.79 -4.99 -51.31
N ALA A 10 38.86 -4.53 -50.08
CA ALA A 10 39.94 -3.74 -49.49
C ALA A 10 39.49 -2.93 -48.31
N ASP A 11 40.05 -3.16 -47.14
CA ASP A 11 40.32 -2.21 -46.04
C ASP A 11 41.36 -1.17 -46.52
N PRO A 12 41.51 0.04 -45.93
CA PRO A 12 41.93 0.17 -44.55
C PRO A 12 41.50 1.46 -43.78
N ALA A 13 41.59 1.36 -42.46
CA ALA A 13 42.12 2.34 -41.50
C ALA A 13 41.55 3.78 -41.41
N GLY A 14 41.04 4.09 -40.23
CA GLY A 14 40.82 5.44 -39.76
C GLY A 14 40.35 5.45 -38.32
N GLY A 15 41.29 5.45 -37.38
CA GLY A 15 41.04 5.57 -35.97
C GLY A 15 40.47 6.94 -35.59
N THR A 16 39.44 6.95 -34.73
CA THR A 16 39.16 8.14 -33.96
C THR A 16 38.75 7.71 -32.54
N VAL A 17 39.55 8.17 -31.62
CA VAL A 17 39.40 8.07 -30.17
C VAL A 17 38.10 8.75 -29.76
N ALA A 18 37.10 8.01 -29.27
CA ALA A 18 35.92 8.58 -28.65
C ALA A 18 36.12 8.68 -27.14
N ALA A 19 36.09 9.87 -26.67
CA ALA A 19 36.19 10.26 -25.28
C ALA A 19 35.03 9.63 -24.44
N ARG A 20 35.40 8.99 -23.35
CA ARG A 20 34.48 8.58 -22.29
C ARG A 20 33.93 9.85 -21.59
N HIS A 21 32.66 10.15 -21.78
CA HIS A 21 31.94 11.06 -20.93
C HIS A 21 31.44 10.32 -19.69
N ASP A 22 32.16 10.58 -18.61
CA ASP A 22 31.80 10.22 -17.24
C ASP A 22 30.66 11.16 -16.80
N HIS A 23 29.40 10.75 -16.93
CA HIS A 23 28.26 11.45 -16.36
C HIS A 23 28.06 11.02 -14.91
N ARG A 24 28.91 11.59 -14.03
CA ARG A 24 28.60 11.68 -12.60
C ARG A 24 27.46 12.66 -12.40
N THR A 25 26.22 12.15 -12.35
CA THR A 25 25.10 12.93 -11.86
C THR A 25 25.19 13.05 -10.35
N THR A 26 25.64 14.20 -9.90
CA THR A 26 25.58 14.64 -8.50
C THR A 26 24.11 14.91 -8.13
N ARG A 27 23.56 14.12 -7.25
CA ARG A 27 22.26 14.39 -6.59
C ARG A 27 22.39 15.71 -5.78
N PRO A 28 21.42 16.62 -5.87
CA PRO A 28 21.36 17.77 -4.97
C PRO A 28 21.00 17.27 -3.57
N LYS A 29 21.81 17.63 -2.59
CA LYS A 29 21.47 17.48 -1.16
C LYS A 29 20.39 18.50 -0.84
N GLU A 30 19.18 18.05 -0.57
CA GLU A 30 18.15 18.91 0.00
C GLU A 30 18.57 19.36 1.40
N ASN A 31 18.67 20.67 1.51
CA ASN A 31 19.00 21.39 2.72
C ASN A 31 17.72 21.44 3.58
N ILE A 32 17.64 20.61 4.60
CA ILE A 32 16.59 20.72 5.62
C ILE A 32 16.84 22.00 6.41
N MET A 33 16.06 23.02 6.11
CA MET A 33 16.07 24.32 6.80
C MET A 33 15.44 24.10 8.20
N ARG A 34 16.28 24.01 9.21
CA ARG A 34 15.86 24.08 10.61
C ARG A 34 15.47 25.52 10.94
N SER A 35 14.18 25.75 11.14
CA SER A 35 13.70 27.01 11.71
C SER A 35 13.95 27.06 13.22
N PRO A 36 14.45 28.18 13.78
CA PRO A 36 14.66 28.25 15.21
C PRO A 36 13.37 28.56 15.96
N LEU A 37 13.11 27.75 17.01
CA LEU A 37 12.09 28.00 17.99
C LEU A 37 12.24 29.36 18.66
N ASN A 38 11.31 30.26 18.43
CA ASN A 38 11.16 31.47 19.23
C ASN A 38 10.31 31.15 20.47
N ARG A 39 11.04 31.00 21.58
CA ARG A 39 10.51 30.99 22.94
C ARG A 39 9.99 32.40 23.26
N ARG A 40 8.68 32.59 23.31
CA ARG A 40 8.10 33.75 24.01
C ARG A 40 7.31 33.26 25.21
N LEU A 41 7.93 33.46 26.34
CA LEU A 41 7.41 33.41 27.67
C LEU A 41 6.35 34.51 27.83
N PHE A 42 5.12 34.13 28.24
CA PHE A 42 4.20 35.06 28.92
C PHE A 42 3.73 34.42 30.21
N LEU A 43 4.23 35.01 31.30
CA LEU A 43 3.69 34.81 32.65
C LEU A 43 2.48 35.72 32.83
N THR A 44 1.58 35.22 33.58
CA THR A 44 0.78 35.80 34.70
C THR A 44 -0.71 35.57 34.59
N GLY A 45 -1.25 35.07 35.73
CA GLY A 45 -2.64 35.19 36.09
C GLY A 45 -3.14 34.07 37.03
N THR A 46 -2.78 34.19 38.31
CA THR A 46 -3.31 33.41 39.45
C THR A 46 -4.81 33.63 39.71
N VAL A 47 -5.44 32.62 40.31
CA VAL A 47 -6.46 32.54 41.39
C VAL A 47 -7.44 31.42 41.00
N GLY A 48 -7.53 30.23 41.62
CA GLY A 48 -7.79 29.94 43.02
C GLY A 48 -9.07 29.14 43.11
N ALA A 49 -9.00 27.97 43.70
CA ALA A 49 -9.91 27.31 44.63
C ALA A 49 -10.34 25.90 44.27
N ALA A 50 -9.70 24.95 44.98
CA ALA A 50 -10.31 23.99 45.91
C ALA A 50 -11.07 22.77 45.33
N ALA A 51 -10.35 21.63 45.36
CA ALA A 51 -10.69 20.38 46.06
C ALA A 51 -12.08 19.75 45.84
N ALA A 52 -12.07 18.56 45.22
CA ALA A 52 -12.77 17.39 45.78
C ALA A 52 -12.08 16.11 45.23
N LEU A 53 -11.49 15.39 46.17
CA LEU A 53 -11.05 14.02 46.01
C LEU A 53 -12.27 13.10 45.84
N GLY A 54 -12.29 12.34 44.74
CA GLY A 54 -13.16 11.20 44.56
C GLY A 54 -12.39 10.07 43.93
N LEU A 55 -11.77 9.22 44.77
CA LEU A 55 -11.30 7.91 44.41
C LEU A 55 -12.51 7.03 44.07
N ALA A 56 -12.63 6.60 42.84
CA ALA A 56 -13.37 5.40 42.50
C ALA A 56 -12.53 4.62 41.49
N ALA A 57 -11.76 3.67 42.02
CA ALA A 57 -11.22 2.58 41.25
C ALA A 57 -12.37 1.63 40.94
N CYS A 58 -12.61 1.35 39.68
CA CYS A 58 -13.17 0.08 39.22
C CYS A 58 -12.73 -0.15 37.78
N GLY A 59 -12.06 -1.25 37.56
CA GLY A 59 -11.61 -1.72 36.28
C GLY A 59 -12.78 -2.07 35.36
N GLY A 60 -12.56 -1.88 34.09
CA GLY A 60 -13.35 -2.34 32.98
C GLY A 60 -12.50 -2.11 31.76
N GLY A 61 -11.94 -3.18 31.20
CA GLY A 61 -11.42 -3.14 29.84
C GLY A 61 -12.62 -2.84 28.96
N GLY A 62 -12.70 -1.67 28.43
CA GLY A 62 -13.58 -1.29 27.35
C GLY A 62 -12.67 -1.12 26.16
N ASP A 63 -12.99 -1.79 25.08
CA ASP A 63 -12.49 -1.49 23.76
C ASP A 63 -12.93 -0.02 23.49
N ASP A 64 -11.98 0.91 23.61
CA ASP A 64 -12.20 2.30 23.24
C ASP A 64 -12.22 2.37 21.71
N GLU A 65 -13.39 2.11 21.11
CA GLU A 65 -13.64 2.57 19.73
C GLU A 65 -13.41 4.09 19.70
N PRO A 66 -12.66 4.61 18.72
CA PRO A 66 -12.46 6.04 18.60
C PRO A 66 -13.82 6.71 18.44
N GLU A 67 -14.15 7.61 19.39
CA GLU A 67 -15.38 8.42 19.35
C GLU A 67 -15.37 9.20 18.02
N VAL A 68 -16.36 8.94 17.15
CA VAL A 68 -16.53 9.71 15.91
C VAL A 68 -16.69 11.17 16.31
N ALA A 69 -15.76 12.02 15.89
CA ALA A 69 -15.87 13.46 16.12
C ALA A 69 -17.22 13.93 15.57
N ASP A 70 -17.88 14.89 16.27
CA ASP A 70 -19.09 15.56 15.75
C ASP A 70 -18.73 16.26 14.44
N VAL A 71 -18.87 15.54 13.31
CA VAL A 71 -18.65 16.09 11.98
C VAL A 71 -19.89 16.86 11.57
N ASP A 72 -19.74 18.15 11.27
CA ASP A 72 -20.84 18.93 10.71
C ASP A 72 -21.05 18.55 9.23
N THR A 73 -21.85 17.48 9.04
CA THR A 73 -22.16 16.95 7.69
C THR A 73 -22.97 17.95 6.84
N ALA A 74 -23.49 19.02 7.45
CA ALA A 74 -24.17 20.10 6.74
C ALA A 74 -23.21 20.96 5.87
N ASP A 75 -21.90 20.84 6.09
CA ASP A 75 -20.88 21.56 5.31
C ASP A 75 -20.54 20.86 3.99
N PHE A 76 -20.99 19.62 3.75
CA PHE A 76 -20.76 18.95 2.48
C PHE A 76 -21.59 19.58 1.35
N PRO A 77 -20.98 19.82 0.15
CA PRO A 77 -21.72 20.38 -0.97
C PRO A 77 -22.93 19.53 -1.36
N GLU A 78 -24.09 20.16 -1.56
CA GLU A 78 -25.31 19.46 -1.97
C GLU A 78 -25.08 18.69 -3.27
N GLY A 79 -25.44 17.39 -3.27
CA GLY A 79 -25.28 16.49 -4.42
C GLY A 79 -23.87 15.92 -4.58
N SER A 80 -22.93 16.19 -3.66
CA SER A 80 -21.63 15.53 -3.62
C SER A 80 -21.72 14.10 -3.11
N THR A 81 -20.69 13.28 -3.40
CA THR A 81 -20.55 11.93 -2.88
C THR A 81 -20.47 11.94 -1.34
N MET A 82 -19.74 12.92 -0.75
CA MET A 82 -19.65 13.07 0.69
C MET A 82 -21.03 13.27 1.33
N ALA A 83 -21.86 14.20 0.79
CA ALA A 83 -23.20 14.44 1.28
C ALA A 83 -24.09 13.18 1.15
N ALA A 84 -24.00 12.47 0.03
CA ALA A 84 -24.79 11.25 -0.20
C ALA A 84 -24.41 10.12 0.76
N LEU A 85 -23.14 9.92 1.06
CA LEU A 85 -22.64 8.91 2.00
C LEU A 85 -23.00 9.28 3.45
N ALA A 86 -22.82 10.54 3.83
CA ALA A 86 -23.19 11.05 5.14
C ALA A 86 -24.70 10.93 5.40
N ASP A 87 -25.54 11.29 4.42
CA ASP A 87 -27.00 11.13 4.50
C ASP A 87 -27.43 9.65 4.61
N ALA A 88 -26.71 8.76 3.91
CA ALA A 88 -26.94 7.32 3.98
C ALA A 88 -26.50 6.73 5.33
N GLY A 89 -25.56 7.38 6.03
CA GLY A 89 -24.99 6.95 7.30
C GLY A 89 -24.20 5.64 7.19
N ARG A 90 -23.74 5.26 6.00
CA ARG A 90 -23.00 4.03 5.69
C ARG A 90 -22.11 4.18 4.47
N ILE A 91 -21.04 3.39 4.41
CA ILE A 91 -20.11 3.32 3.29
C ILE A 91 -19.70 1.87 3.02
N THR A 92 -19.45 1.53 1.76
CA THR A 92 -18.94 0.22 1.36
C THR A 92 -17.46 0.35 0.98
N ILE A 93 -16.59 -0.37 1.70
CA ILE A 93 -15.12 -0.30 1.50
C ILE A 93 -14.60 -1.68 1.12
N GLY A 94 -13.95 -1.74 -0.03
CA GLY A 94 -13.20 -2.91 -0.46
C GLY A 94 -11.83 -2.97 0.22
N THR A 95 -11.52 -4.11 0.86
CA THR A 95 -10.22 -4.33 1.49
C THR A 95 -9.76 -5.78 1.35
N LYS A 96 -8.55 -6.10 1.80
CA LYS A 96 -8.04 -7.47 1.86
C LYS A 96 -8.57 -8.19 3.09
N PHE A 97 -8.71 -9.53 2.98
CA PHE A 97 -9.09 -10.38 4.12
C PHE A 97 -8.04 -11.46 4.40
N ASP A 98 -6.93 -11.43 3.67
CA ASP A 98 -5.90 -12.46 3.67
C ASP A 98 -4.47 -11.95 3.95
N GLN A 99 -4.31 -10.64 4.19
CA GLN A 99 -3.00 -10.02 4.38
C GLN A 99 -2.80 -9.64 5.85
N PRO A 100 -2.00 -10.39 6.63
CA PRO A 100 -1.66 -10.01 8.00
C PRO A 100 -1.09 -8.60 8.07
N LEU A 101 -1.37 -7.87 9.15
CA LEU A 101 -1.04 -6.46 9.41
C LEU A 101 -1.84 -5.43 8.59
N PHE A 102 -2.31 -5.72 7.38
CA PHE A 102 -2.98 -4.74 6.51
C PHE A 102 -4.49 -4.94 6.43
N GLY A 103 -4.93 -6.12 6.02
CA GLY A 103 -6.35 -6.49 5.91
C GLY A 103 -6.49 -7.99 6.03
N GLN A 104 -6.81 -8.47 7.21
CA GLN A 104 -6.96 -9.88 7.52
C GLN A 104 -8.32 -10.11 8.18
N ALA A 105 -8.99 -11.22 7.83
CA ALA A 105 -10.22 -11.61 8.51
C ALA A 105 -9.98 -11.78 10.01
N GLY A 106 -10.70 -11.02 10.81
CA GLY A 106 -10.70 -11.11 12.27
C GLY A 106 -11.54 -12.30 12.78
N PRO A 107 -11.55 -12.52 14.09
CA PRO A 107 -12.26 -13.65 14.70
C PRO A 107 -13.77 -13.64 14.46
N ASP A 108 -14.37 -12.48 14.32
CA ASP A 108 -15.81 -12.27 14.11
C ASP A 108 -16.19 -12.21 12.62
N GLY A 109 -15.19 -12.28 11.73
CA GLY A 109 -15.35 -12.23 10.28
C GLY A 109 -15.13 -10.85 9.68
N ASP A 110 -15.16 -9.78 10.47
CA ASP A 110 -14.79 -8.44 10.02
C ASP A 110 -13.27 -8.33 9.84
N PRO A 111 -12.79 -7.56 8.86
CA PRO A 111 -11.37 -7.41 8.65
C PRO A 111 -10.72 -6.53 9.74
N VAL A 112 -9.42 -6.78 9.98
CA VAL A 112 -8.56 -6.00 10.89
C VAL A 112 -7.24 -5.69 10.20
N GLY A 113 -6.58 -4.62 10.60
CA GLY A 113 -5.27 -4.21 10.11
C GLY A 113 -5.21 -2.77 9.65
N PHE A 114 -4.04 -2.36 9.20
CA PHE A 114 -3.74 -0.97 8.87
C PHE A 114 -4.68 -0.36 7.82
N ASP A 115 -4.95 -1.06 6.72
CA ASP A 115 -5.88 -0.60 5.68
C ASP A 115 -7.31 -0.43 6.22
N VAL A 116 -7.70 -1.29 7.17
CA VAL A 116 -9.02 -1.22 7.83
C VAL A 116 -9.09 0.02 8.71
N GLU A 117 -8.04 0.33 9.47
CA GLU A 117 -7.98 1.55 10.29
C GLU A 117 -7.99 2.82 9.42
N ILE A 118 -7.27 2.83 8.31
CA ILE A 118 -7.36 3.91 7.32
C ILE A 118 -8.80 4.05 6.80
N GLY A 119 -9.46 2.95 6.45
CA GLY A 119 -10.87 2.96 6.05
C GLY A 119 -11.79 3.54 7.11
N LYS A 120 -11.59 3.20 8.40
CA LYS A 120 -12.34 3.76 9.53
C LYS A 120 -12.10 5.27 9.70
N ILE A 121 -10.85 5.74 9.56
CA ILE A 121 -10.53 7.18 9.58
C ILE A 121 -11.32 7.92 8.50
N LEU A 122 -11.32 7.40 7.28
CA LEU A 122 -12.04 8.02 6.15
C LEU A 122 -13.56 8.02 6.37
N ALA A 123 -14.12 6.92 6.87
CA ALA A 123 -15.54 6.82 7.21
C ALA A 123 -15.92 7.80 8.36
N GLY A 124 -15.07 7.86 9.39
CA GLY A 124 -15.26 8.79 10.51
C GLY A 124 -15.30 10.25 10.08
N ALA A 125 -14.45 10.65 9.11
CA ALA A 125 -14.46 12.00 8.53
C ALA A 125 -15.76 12.33 7.77
N LEU A 126 -16.50 11.31 7.31
CA LEU A 126 -17.84 11.45 6.72
C LEU A 126 -18.96 11.43 7.78
N GLY A 127 -18.64 11.31 9.08
CA GLY A 127 -19.62 11.14 10.14
C GLY A 127 -20.21 9.72 10.20
N ILE A 128 -19.55 8.73 9.60
CA ILE A 128 -20.02 7.34 9.56
C ILE A 128 -19.30 6.55 10.65
N GLU A 129 -20.06 5.92 11.55
CA GLU A 129 -19.52 5.06 12.60
C GLU A 129 -18.87 3.80 12.00
N ALA A 130 -17.83 3.26 12.66
CA ALA A 130 -17.11 2.08 12.20
C ALA A 130 -18.03 0.87 11.99
N GLY A 131 -19.06 0.69 12.83
CA GLY A 131 -20.06 -0.36 12.69
C GLY A 131 -21.01 -0.22 11.48
N ASN A 132 -20.95 0.91 10.78
CA ASN A 132 -21.74 1.19 9.58
C ASN A 132 -20.91 1.09 8.29
N ILE A 133 -19.69 0.55 8.37
CA ILE A 133 -18.86 0.24 7.20
C ILE A 133 -19.20 -1.17 6.72
N ASP A 134 -19.65 -1.27 5.47
CA ASP A 134 -19.82 -2.57 4.81
C ASP A 134 -18.49 -2.99 4.18
N TRP A 135 -17.77 -3.88 4.83
CA TRP A 135 -16.50 -4.41 4.32
C TRP A 135 -16.73 -5.46 3.24
N VAL A 136 -16.03 -5.30 2.11
CA VAL A 136 -16.09 -6.24 0.98
C VAL A 136 -14.69 -6.79 0.72
N GLU A 137 -14.53 -8.13 0.78
CA GLU A 137 -13.29 -8.76 0.37
C GLU A 137 -12.99 -8.44 -1.09
N THR A 138 -11.84 -7.80 -1.32
CA THR A 138 -11.46 -7.30 -2.65
C THR A 138 -10.07 -7.78 -3.02
N VAL A 139 -9.99 -8.91 -3.72
CA VAL A 139 -8.75 -9.43 -4.30
C VAL A 139 -8.20 -8.47 -5.35
N SER A 140 -6.90 -8.56 -5.64
CA SER A 140 -6.22 -7.56 -6.48
C SER A 140 -6.84 -7.37 -7.86
N ALA A 141 -7.29 -8.44 -8.50
CA ALA A 141 -7.93 -8.38 -9.83
C ALA A 141 -9.34 -7.75 -9.83
N ASN A 142 -9.97 -7.61 -8.65
CA ASN A 142 -11.33 -7.10 -8.53
C ASN A 142 -11.39 -5.61 -8.14
N ARG A 143 -10.25 -4.97 -7.82
CA ARG A 143 -10.24 -3.58 -7.29
C ARG A 143 -10.84 -2.59 -8.28
N GLU A 144 -10.32 -2.56 -9.51
CA GLU A 144 -10.84 -1.70 -10.57
C GLU A 144 -12.30 -2.05 -10.93
N PRO A 145 -12.68 -3.32 -11.23
CA PRO A 145 -14.07 -3.68 -11.54
C PRO A 145 -15.07 -3.33 -10.43
N PHE A 146 -14.71 -3.48 -9.16
CA PHE A 146 -15.63 -3.19 -8.07
C PHE A 146 -15.92 -1.69 -7.94
N ILE A 147 -14.90 -0.84 -8.13
CA ILE A 147 -15.07 0.61 -8.17
C ILE A 147 -15.91 1.02 -9.40
N GLU A 148 -15.54 0.56 -10.59
CA GLU A 148 -16.21 0.93 -11.85
C GLU A 148 -17.69 0.54 -11.88
N ASN A 149 -18.05 -0.60 -11.25
CA ASN A 149 -19.42 -1.09 -11.19
C ASN A 149 -20.20 -0.59 -9.96
N GLY A 150 -19.60 0.27 -9.11
CA GLY A 150 -20.24 0.78 -7.90
C GLY A 150 -20.57 -0.30 -6.87
N GLN A 151 -19.78 -1.38 -6.82
CA GLN A 151 -19.90 -2.42 -5.81
C GLN A 151 -19.28 -2.00 -4.48
N VAL A 152 -18.33 -1.08 -4.54
CA VAL A 152 -17.70 -0.42 -3.40
C VAL A 152 -17.60 1.08 -3.68
N ASP A 153 -17.65 1.88 -2.62
CA ASP A 153 -17.45 3.33 -2.71
C ASP A 153 -15.94 3.66 -2.73
N LEU A 154 -15.16 2.92 -1.95
CA LEU A 154 -13.71 3.03 -1.84
C LEU A 154 -13.04 1.65 -1.87
N VAL A 155 -11.76 1.63 -2.28
CA VAL A 155 -10.86 0.49 -2.09
C VAL A 155 -9.64 0.93 -1.30
N VAL A 156 -9.44 0.33 -0.11
CA VAL A 156 -8.26 0.46 0.75
C VAL A 156 -7.69 -0.95 0.95
N ALA A 157 -6.77 -1.35 0.07
CA ALA A 157 -6.41 -2.76 -0.10
C ALA A 157 -4.98 -2.92 -0.64
N THR A 158 -3.96 -2.33 0.07
CA THR A 158 -2.57 -2.30 -0.39
C THR A 158 -2.49 -1.95 -1.89
N TYR A 159 -3.16 -0.85 -2.26
CA TYR A 159 -3.50 -0.57 -3.64
C TYR A 159 -2.53 0.42 -4.26
N THR A 160 -1.48 -0.10 -4.90
CA THR A 160 -0.44 0.70 -5.55
C THR A 160 -1.02 1.64 -6.59
N ILE A 161 -0.72 2.92 -6.45
CA ILE A 161 -1.03 3.97 -7.41
C ILE A 161 -0.12 3.81 -8.61
N ASN A 162 -0.67 3.65 -9.82
CA ASN A 162 0.08 3.70 -11.06
C ASN A 162 -0.74 4.31 -12.21
N ASP A 163 -0.08 4.63 -13.32
CA ASP A 163 -0.73 5.34 -14.42
C ASP A 163 -1.76 4.48 -15.15
N THR A 164 -1.54 3.18 -15.27
CA THR A 164 -2.51 2.27 -15.91
C THR A 164 -3.82 2.22 -15.12
N ARG A 165 -3.77 2.10 -13.80
CA ARG A 165 -4.94 2.11 -12.94
C ARG A 165 -5.67 3.45 -12.97
N LYS A 166 -4.90 4.56 -13.04
CA LYS A 166 -5.46 5.90 -13.19
C LYS A 166 -6.22 6.14 -14.50
N GLU A 167 -6.12 5.26 -15.48
CA GLU A 167 -6.94 5.35 -16.69
C GLU A 167 -8.43 5.06 -16.38
N VAL A 168 -8.71 4.19 -15.41
CA VAL A 168 -10.06 3.69 -15.12
C VAL A 168 -10.62 4.08 -13.74
N VAL A 169 -9.75 4.35 -12.74
CA VAL A 169 -10.13 4.80 -11.39
C VAL A 169 -9.32 6.03 -11.01
N ASP A 170 -9.71 6.72 -9.94
CA ASP A 170 -8.87 7.75 -9.31
C ASP A 170 -8.32 7.27 -7.97
N PHE A 171 -7.33 8.00 -7.44
CA PHE A 171 -6.68 7.70 -6.18
C PHE A 171 -6.54 8.94 -5.31
N ALA A 172 -6.80 8.78 -4.01
CA ALA A 172 -6.30 9.68 -2.98
C ALA A 172 -5.04 9.08 -2.32
N GLY A 173 -4.19 9.90 -1.76
CA GLY A 173 -2.92 9.51 -1.14
C GLY A 173 -1.68 9.87 -1.97
N PRO A 174 -0.51 9.19 -1.76
CA PRO A 174 -0.40 7.90 -1.07
C PRO A 174 -0.53 8.01 0.45
N TYR A 175 -1.10 6.98 1.10
CA TYR A 175 -1.15 6.87 2.56
C TYR A 175 -0.03 6.00 3.13
N TYR A 176 0.65 5.21 2.29
CA TYR A 176 1.80 4.37 2.65
C TYR A 176 2.71 4.21 1.42
N VAL A 177 3.99 3.90 1.63
CA VAL A 177 4.91 3.52 0.55
C VAL A 177 5.61 2.24 0.93
N ALA A 178 5.32 1.17 0.21
CA ALA A 178 5.99 -0.12 0.30
C ALA A 178 6.95 -0.32 -0.87
N GLY A 179 7.50 -1.51 -1.00
CA GLY A 179 8.28 -1.91 -2.17
C GLY A 179 8.26 -3.42 -2.33
N GLN A 180 8.37 -3.91 -3.56
CA GLN A 180 8.36 -5.33 -3.86
C GLN A 180 9.61 -6.01 -3.30
N ALA A 181 9.43 -7.18 -2.68
CA ALA A 181 10.46 -8.02 -2.11
C ALA A 181 10.18 -9.51 -2.37
N LEU A 182 11.02 -10.38 -1.81
CA LEU A 182 10.93 -11.82 -1.97
C LEU A 182 10.84 -12.51 -0.59
N MET A 183 10.05 -13.57 -0.53
CA MET A 183 9.93 -14.45 0.62
C MET A 183 10.11 -15.91 0.20
N VAL A 184 10.88 -16.66 0.99
CA VAL A 184 11.21 -18.05 0.75
C VAL A 184 11.08 -18.88 2.03
N LEU A 185 11.19 -20.20 1.94
CA LEU A 185 11.34 -21.07 3.10
C LEU A 185 12.66 -20.77 3.82
N VAL A 186 12.70 -20.93 5.15
CA VAL A 186 13.89 -20.61 5.99
C VAL A 186 15.16 -21.35 5.59
N ASP A 187 15.04 -22.55 5.01
CA ASP A 187 16.15 -23.38 4.54
C ASP A 187 16.57 -23.10 3.09
N ASN A 188 15.89 -22.19 2.38
CA ASN A 188 16.27 -21.83 1.02
C ASN A 188 17.52 -20.94 1.03
N GLU A 189 18.55 -21.37 0.31
CA GLU A 189 19.81 -20.63 0.12
C GLU A 189 20.05 -20.30 -1.38
N ASP A 190 19.16 -20.74 -2.25
CA ASP A 190 19.31 -20.59 -3.71
C ASP A 190 18.84 -19.22 -4.21
N ILE A 191 17.82 -18.64 -3.54
CA ILE A 191 17.22 -17.36 -3.91
C ILE A 191 17.79 -16.27 -3.02
N THR A 192 18.64 -15.42 -3.62
CA THR A 192 19.40 -14.37 -2.93
C THR A 192 19.05 -12.95 -3.38
N GLY A 193 18.05 -12.80 -4.24
CA GLY A 193 17.57 -11.55 -4.79
C GLY A 193 16.86 -11.78 -6.13
N GLU A 194 16.36 -10.72 -6.76
CA GLU A 194 15.61 -10.80 -8.02
C GLU A 194 16.42 -11.41 -9.18
N ASP A 195 17.74 -11.22 -9.19
CA ASP A 195 18.64 -11.79 -10.21
C ASP A 195 18.68 -13.34 -10.20
N SER A 196 18.22 -13.96 -9.11
CA SER A 196 18.21 -15.43 -8.94
C SER A 196 16.90 -16.11 -9.36
N LEU A 197 15.94 -15.35 -9.93
CA LEU A 197 14.60 -15.85 -10.28
C LEU A 197 14.53 -16.65 -11.58
N ALA A 198 15.56 -16.62 -12.44
CA ALA A 198 15.56 -17.35 -13.69
C ALA A 198 15.36 -18.86 -13.50
N GLY A 199 14.32 -19.41 -14.16
CA GLY A 199 13.93 -20.82 -14.06
C GLY A 199 13.29 -21.23 -12.73
N LYS A 200 13.01 -20.29 -11.81
CA LYS A 200 12.29 -20.51 -10.56
C LYS A 200 10.78 -20.32 -10.74
N LYS A 201 9.99 -21.05 -9.98
CA LYS A 201 8.55 -20.84 -9.88
C LYS A 201 8.28 -19.71 -8.89
N VAL A 202 7.86 -18.58 -9.42
CA VAL A 202 7.60 -17.36 -8.65
C VAL A 202 6.09 -17.22 -8.47
N ALA A 203 5.60 -17.27 -7.22
CA ALA A 203 4.20 -17.04 -6.92
C ALA A 203 3.91 -15.55 -6.69
N SER A 204 2.84 -15.06 -7.26
CA SER A 204 2.27 -13.76 -6.97
C SER A 204 0.76 -13.77 -7.22
N VAL A 205 0.10 -12.62 -7.04
CA VAL A 205 -1.36 -12.50 -7.17
C VAL A 205 -1.73 -11.83 -8.49
N GLU A 206 -2.73 -12.40 -9.17
CA GLU A 206 -3.27 -11.82 -10.40
C GLU A 206 -3.78 -10.40 -10.17
N GLY A 207 -3.46 -9.47 -11.10
CA GLY A 207 -3.83 -8.06 -11.01
C GLY A 207 -2.99 -7.23 -10.04
N SER A 208 -1.93 -7.82 -9.47
CA SER A 208 -0.95 -7.09 -8.64
C SER A 208 0.18 -6.48 -9.49
N THR A 209 0.76 -5.38 -9.00
CA THR A 209 1.98 -4.79 -9.56
C THR A 209 3.18 -5.73 -9.47
N PRO A 210 3.38 -6.49 -8.35
CA PRO A 210 4.43 -7.50 -8.28
C PRO A 210 4.35 -8.59 -9.35
N ALA A 211 3.15 -9.12 -9.65
CA ALA A 211 3.00 -10.10 -10.72
C ALA A 211 3.36 -9.51 -12.09
N GLN A 212 2.91 -8.28 -12.37
CA GLN A 212 3.24 -7.59 -13.62
C GLN A 212 4.74 -7.30 -13.73
N TYR A 213 5.39 -6.90 -12.63
CA TYR A 213 6.83 -6.67 -12.62
C TYR A 213 7.63 -7.92 -13.01
N ILE A 214 7.25 -9.09 -12.49
CA ILE A 214 7.90 -10.36 -12.88
C ILE A 214 7.73 -10.65 -14.37
N LEU A 215 6.52 -10.46 -14.92
CA LEU A 215 6.28 -10.64 -16.36
C LEU A 215 7.15 -9.73 -17.23
N ASP A 216 7.34 -8.49 -16.82
CA ASP A 216 8.02 -7.47 -17.61
C ASP A 216 9.55 -7.55 -17.47
N ASN A 217 10.08 -7.93 -16.30
CA ASN A 217 11.51 -7.82 -15.99
C ASN A 217 12.19 -9.17 -15.82
N HIS A 218 11.46 -10.26 -15.53
CA HIS A 218 12.01 -11.60 -15.32
C HIS A 218 11.32 -12.64 -16.22
N PRO A 219 11.38 -12.50 -17.56
CA PRO A 219 10.66 -13.38 -18.48
C PRO A 219 11.15 -14.86 -18.45
N ASP A 220 12.32 -15.11 -17.86
CA ASP A 220 12.87 -16.44 -17.66
C ASP A 220 12.38 -17.10 -16.34
N ALA A 221 11.64 -16.40 -15.50
CA ALA A 221 10.96 -16.94 -14.32
C ALA A 221 9.63 -17.58 -14.73
N ASP A 222 9.22 -18.64 -14.01
CA ASP A 222 7.92 -19.30 -14.19
C ASP A 222 6.92 -18.67 -13.21
N LEU A 223 6.20 -17.61 -13.65
CA LEU A 223 5.20 -16.93 -12.82
C LEU A 223 3.96 -17.81 -12.64
N VAL A 224 3.61 -18.07 -11.38
CA VAL A 224 2.41 -18.78 -10.97
C VAL A 224 1.48 -17.81 -10.25
N ASN A 225 0.36 -17.45 -10.89
CA ASN A 225 -0.63 -16.55 -10.32
C ASN A 225 -1.64 -17.28 -9.44
N PHE A 226 -1.98 -16.63 -8.32
CA PHE A 226 -3.03 -17.03 -7.38
C PHE A 226 -4.02 -15.88 -7.18
N ASP A 227 -5.15 -16.15 -6.56
CA ASP A 227 -6.15 -15.13 -6.24
C ASP A 227 -5.77 -14.32 -5.00
N THR A 228 -5.08 -14.95 -4.03
CA THR A 228 -4.70 -14.35 -2.74
C THR A 228 -3.25 -14.67 -2.38
N TYR A 229 -2.63 -13.84 -1.55
CA TYR A 229 -1.27 -14.09 -1.06
C TYR A 229 -1.20 -15.23 -0.06
N SER A 230 -2.25 -15.48 0.71
CA SER A 230 -2.35 -16.67 1.58
C SER A 230 -2.26 -17.95 0.77
N ASN A 231 -2.81 -17.99 -0.45
CA ASN A 231 -2.67 -19.12 -1.37
C ASN A 231 -1.23 -19.24 -1.91
N CYS A 232 -0.55 -18.12 -2.21
CA CYS A 232 0.87 -18.12 -2.59
C CYS A 232 1.73 -18.73 -1.47
N VAL A 233 1.51 -18.30 -0.21
CA VAL A 233 2.23 -18.81 0.97
C VAL A 233 1.98 -20.30 1.17
N THR A 234 0.72 -20.74 1.03
CA THR A 234 0.37 -22.15 1.11
C THR A 234 1.10 -22.97 0.03
N ALA A 235 1.17 -22.45 -1.19
CA ALA A 235 1.90 -23.10 -2.29
C ALA A 235 3.40 -23.17 -2.02
N LEU A 236 4.00 -22.13 -1.42
CA LEU A 236 5.40 -22.11 -1.02
C LEU A 236 5.70 -23.17 0.04
N ILE A 237 4.92 -23.23 1.11
CA ILE A 237 5.08 -24.20 2.21
C ILE A 237 4.94 -25.64 1.69
N ASN A 238 4.05 -25.87 0.71
CA ASN A 238 3.85 -27.17 0.08
C ASN A 238 4.91 -27.51 -1.01
N GLY A 239 5.89 -26.63 -1.26
CA GLY A 239 6.94 -26.84 -2.27
C GLY A 239 6.42 -26.84 -3.72
N GLN A 240 5.29 -26.20 -3.98
CA GLN A 240 4.69 -26.07 -5.31
C GLN A 240 5.32 -24.91 -6.09
N VAL A 241 5.83 -23.91 -5.37
CA VAL A 241 6.57 -22.75 -5.87
C VAL A 241 7.85 -22.59 -5.06
N ASP A 242 8.83 -21.86 -5.62
CA ASP A 242 10.14 -21.67 -5.01
C ASP A 242 10.23 -20.40 -4.18
N VAL A 243 9.42 -19.38 -4.51
CA VAL A 243 9.43 -18.05 -3.92
C VAL A 243 8.06 -17.39 -4.06
N VAL A 244 7.72 -16.55 -3.09
CA VAL A 244 6.57 -15.62 -3.16
C VAL A 244 7.11 -14.21 -3.30
N THR A 245 6.53 -13.42 -4.20
CA THR A 245 6.86 -12.00 -4.38
C THR A 245 5.63 -11.13 -4.25
N THR A 246 5.76 -10.13 -3.41
CA THR A 246 4.85 -9.00 -3.22
C THR A 246 5.57 -7.93 -2.40
N ASP A 247 4.83 -6.96 -1.87
CA ASP A 247 5.38 -5.87 -1.09
C ASP A 247 5.95 -6.37 0.24
N ASN A 248 7.10 -5.83 0.60
CA ASN A 248 7.88 -6.25 1.76
C ASN A 248 7.07 -6.29 3.07
N VAL A 249 6.17 -5.34 3.25
CA VAL A 249 5.33 -5.23 4.46
C VAL A 249 4.25 -6.32 4.52
N ILE A 250 3.71 -6.74 3.37
CA ILE A 250 2.78 -7.89 3.29
C ILE A 250 3.53 -9.18 3.61
N LEU A 251 4.72 -9.36 3.01
CA LEU A 251 5.57 -10.53 3.29
C LEU A 251 6.01 -10.58 4.76
N ALA A 252 6.32 -9.43 5.36
CA ALA A 252 6.68 -9.35 6.78
C ALA A 252 5.55 -9.86 7.67
N GLY A 253 4.29 -9.52 7.37
CA GLY A 253 3.13 -10.03 8.10
C GLY A 253 3.01 -11.57 8.03
N PHE A 254 3.27 -12.18 6.88
CA PHE A 254 3.30 -13.65 6.76
C PHE A 254 4.48 -14.27 7.51
N VAL A 255 5.67 -13.66 7.45
CA VAL A 255 6.84 -14.15 8.20
C VAL A 255 6.60 -14.02 9.70
N GLU A 256 5.98 -12.94 10.18
CA GLU A 256 5.61 -12.79 11.59
C GLU A 256 4.62 -13.88 12.05
N SER A 257 3.72 -14.29 11.16
CA SER A 257 2.72 -15.33 11.43
C SER A 257 3.34 -16.75 11.46
N ASP A 258 4.41 -16.99 10.70
CA ASP A 258 5.08 -18.31 10.62
C ASP A 258 6.62 -18.17 10.48
N PRO A 259 7.31 -17.65 11.51
CA PRO A 259 8.75 -17.36 11.44
C PRO A 259 9.61 -18.64 11.43
N ASP A 260 9.04 -19.79 11.80
CA ASP A 260 9.76 -21.07 11.79
C ASP A 260 9.92 -21.65 10.37
N ASN A 261 9.04 -21.27 9.44
CA ASN A 261 9.01 -21.78 8.07
C ASN A 261 9.38 -20.74 7.01
N LEU A 262 9.18 -19.46 7.28
CA LEU A 262 9.28 -18.37 6.30
C LEU A 262 10.37 -17.37 6.65
N LYS A 263 11.07 -16.86 5.65
CA LYS A 263 12.00 -15.73 5.79
C LYS A 263 11.92 -14.78 4.61
N LEU A 264 12.19 -13.51 4.86
CA LEU A 264 12.43 -12.52 3.80
C LEU A 264 13.83 -12.74 3.20
N VAL A 265 13.95 -12.57 1.90
CA VAL A 265 15.25 -12.53 1.23
C VAL A 265 15.87 -11.15 1.50
N ASN A 266 17.17 -11.13 1.87
CA ASN A 266 17.93 -9.90 2.19
C ASN A 266 17.19 -8.97 3.17
N ASP A 267 16.62 -9.51 4.24
CA ASP A 267 15.88 -8.76 5.27
C ASP A 267 14.72 -7.89 4.69
N GLY A 268 14.18 -8.29 3.54
CA GLY A 268 13.07 -7.57 2.88
C GLY A 268 13.52 -6.34 2.08
N GLU A 269 14.78 -6.32 1.61
CA GLU A 269 15.24 -5.31 0.65
C GLU A 269 14.32 -5.26 -0.56
N THR A 270 13.88 -4.03 -0.90
CA THR A 270 12.91 -3.80 -1.96
C THR A 270 13.59 -3.38 -3.26
N PHE A 271 12.99 -3.75 -4.39
CA PHE A 271 13.48 -3.40 -5.71
C PHE A 271 12.50 -2.57 -6.55
N THR A 272 11.32 -2.22 -5.98
CA THR A 272 10.35 -1.25 -6.54
C THR A 272 9.90 -0.27 -5.47
N ASP A 273 9.17 0.78 -5.90
CA ASP A 273 8.39 1.67 -5.04
C ASP A 273 6.90 1.38 -5.29
N GLU A 274 6.16 1.07 -4.22
CA GLU A 274 4.73 0.72 -4.25
C GLU A 274 3.94 1.71 -3.38
N PRO A 275 3.58 2.91 -3.91
CA PRO A 275 2.78 3.89 -3.17
C PRO A 275 1.33 3.42 -3.07
N TYR A 276 0.82 3.16 -1.86
CA TYR A 276 -0.56 2.76 -1.63
C TYR A 276 -1.50 3.95 -1.60
N GLY A 277 -2.59 3.88 -2.34
CA GLY A 277 -3.64 4.88 -2.36
C GLY A 277 -5.02 4.28 -2.11
N VAL A 278 -5.93 5.17 -1.78
CA VAL A 278 -7.36 4.88 -1.68
C VAL A 278 -7.96 5.00 -3.07
N GLY A 279 -8.43 3.88 -3.62
CA GLY A 279 -9.10 3.86 -4.92
C GLY A 279 -10.54 4.35 -4.81
N LEU A 280 -10.98 5.16 -5.76
CA LEU A 280 -12.33 5.71 -5.86
C LEU A 280 -12.78 5.84 -7.31
N ALA A 281 -14.08 6.13 -7.52
CA ALA A 281 -14.65 6.31 -8.84
C ALA A 281 -13.92 7.41 -9.63
N LYS A 282 -13.74 7.16 -10.93
CA LYS A 282 -13.08 8.09 -11.84
C LYS A 282 -13.85 9.40 -11.98
N GLY A 283 -13.12 10.53 -11.81
CA GLY A 283 -13.64 11.87 -12.08
C GLY A 283 -14.38 12.52 -10.89
N ASP A 284 -14.36 11.92 -9.71
CA ASP A 284 -14.89 12.53 -8.49
C ASP A 284 -13.79 13.33 -7.77
N ASP A 285 -13.46 14.49 -8.37
CA ASP A 285 -12.36 15.34 -7.89
C ASP A 285 -12.62 15.93 -6.49
N ASP A 286 -13.88 16.24 -6.17
CA ASP A 286 -14.26 16.79 -4.87
C ASP A 286 -14.09 15.73 -3.78
N PHE A 287 -14.56 14.50 -4.01
CA PHE A 287 -14.38 13.40 -3.08
C PHE A 287 -12.90 13.02 -2.92
N ARG A 288 -12.15 12.98 -4.02
CA ARG A 288 -10.69 12.75 -3.95
C ARG A 288 -9.97 13.82 -3.13
N THR A 289 -10.35 15.08 -3.27
CA THR A 289 -9.78 16.17 -2.48
C THR A 289 -10.10 16.00 -1.00
N PHE A 290 -11.36 15.72 -0.66
CA PHE A 290 -11.76 15.43 0.71
C PHE A 290 -10.97 14.28 1.34
N LEU A 291 -10.79 13.16 0.61
CA LEU A 291 -10.00 12.01 1.09
C LEU A 291 -8.52 12.38 1.31
N ASN A 292 -7.92 13.19 0.42
CA ASN A 292 -6.55 13.66 0.61
C ASN A 292 -6.41 14.56 1.84
N ASP A 293 -7.34 15.49 2.03
CA ASP A 293 -7.33 16.40 3.18
C ASP A 293 -7.51 15.60 4.49
N THR A 294 -8.35 14.56 4.48
CA THR A 294 -8.53 13.64 5.61
C THR A 294 -7.26 12.86 5.94
N LEU A 295 -6.57 12.32 4.92
CA LEU A 295 -5.30 11.61 5.13
C LEU A 295 -4.22 12.56 5.66
N GLU A 296 -4.14 13.80 5.16
CA GLU A 296 -3.20 14.81 5.67
C GLU A 296 -3.49 15.14 7.14
N ALA A 297 -4.77 15.33 7.50
CA ALA A 297 -5.19 15.55 8.88
C ALA A 297 -4.81 14.37 9.79
N ALA A 298 -4.98 13.13 9.31
CA ALA A 298 -4.61 11.92 10.05
C ALA A 298 -3.09 11.80 10.31
N TYR A 299 -2.25 12.29 9.38
CA TYR A 299 -0.81 12.42 9.63
C TYR A 299 -0.49 13.46 10.69
N GLU A 300 -1.20 14.61 10.67
CA GLU A 300 -0.93 15.72 11.58
C GLU A 300 -1.38 15.43 13.02
N ASP A 301 -2.52 14.79 13.21
CA ASP A 301 -3.09 14.46 14.53
C ASP A 301 -2.56 13.16 15.14
N GLY A 302 -1.88 12.34 14.34
CA GLY A 302 -1.25 11.08 14.75
C GLY A 302 -2.18 9.87 14.68
N SER A 303 -3.41 9.98 14.19
CA SER A 303 -4.32 8.85 14.01
C SER A 303 -3.79 7.85 12.97
N TRP A 304 -3.12 8.34 11.91
CA TRP A 304 -2.40 7.49 10.97
C TRP A 304 -1.30 6.65 11.64
N ALA A 305 -0.58 7.22 12.61
CA ALA A 305 0.49 6.52 13.31
C ALA A 305 -0.02 5.55 14.38
N ALA A 306 -1.28 5.71 14.79
CA ALA A 306 -1.97 4.82 15.71
C ALA A 306 -2.65 3.64 14.98
N ALA A 307 -2.96 3.83 13.69
CA ALA A 307 -3.46 2.77 12.81
C ALA A 307 -2.40 1.68 12.55
#